data_2feaf74f52eaa7d2869cb18befe4e2f0
#
_entry.id   2feaf74f52eaa7d2869cb18befe4e2f0
#
_cell.length_a   1.000
_cell.length_b   1.000
_cell.length_c   1.000
_cell.angle_alpha   90.00
_cell.angle_beta   90.00
_cell.angle_gamma   90.00
#
_symmetry.space_group_name_H-M   'P 1'
#
loop_
_entity.id
_entity.type
_entity.pdbx_description
1 polymer ?
#
loop_
_entity_poly.entity_id
_entity_poly.type
_entity_poly.pdbx_seq_one_letter_code
_entity_poly.pdbx_strand_id
1 'polypeptide(L)'
;MSTAVSGNGNDPKPTALQDHQQPAPTTGTGKSTAAGAGADAAKNERGKGKTVAFFLAFAALIAVLLIPIPGLDYTGQIALAMLAFAVIMWVSEAVSYPVSAVMIVGLIAIMLTFAEDPDTGKAIGASKGLSIAMSGFSSSAVALVAAALALATAMQATGLHRRLALYVLKFAGEKVSHIVIGAIAISIILAFFVPSATARAGAVVPILLGMVAAFGLPTESRLSALLIITATQAVSIWNVGIKTAAAQNLVAVGFIEDQMGKSVSWGQWLLWAAPWSILMSIALYFVMRWAIKPETESITGGRELVEKQLAEMGPMTGAEKRLTAIAVALLAFWATEDILHPISSATITIVAVAIMLTPKIGVMDWKYAQEHINWGTLIVFAAGISLGKFLLDTGAATWLSEKTFGAIGLSSMPIIAAIALVSLFNILIHLGFASATSLASALIPVFIALASTLDVPNGGLGFVIIQQFVICFGFLLPVSAPQNMLAYGTGAFTSKQFLRTGIPLTIIGYLLILLLAATYWHWIGLV
;
A
#
# COMPACT_ATOMS: atom_id res chain seq x y z
N MET A 1 16.33 67.80 -31.57
CA MET A 1 16.84 68.69 -30.53
C MET A 1 17.08 67.79 -29.32
N SER A 2 18.19 67.15 -29.27
CA SER A 2 19.47 67.55 -28.62
C SER A 2 19.30 68.13 -27.21
N THR A 3 19.68 67.35 -26.22
CA THR A 3 20.81 67.68 -25.33
C THR A 3 21.10 66.48 -24.40
N ALA A 4 22.40 66.07 -24.44
CA ALA A 4 23.03 65.18 -23.52
C ALA A 4 23.35 65.86 -22.20
N VAL A 5 23.30 65.17 -21.05
CA VAL A 5 24.09 65.49 -19.85
C VAL A 5 24.66 64.18 -19.29
N SER A 6 25.97 64.13 -19.22
CA SER A 6 26.83 63.19 -18.54
C SER A 6 26.78 63.35 -17.03
N GLY A 7 26.85 62.25 -16.28
CA GLY A 7 27.03 62.25 -14.84
C GLY A 7 27.68 60.96 -14.35
N ASN A 8 28.96 61.01 -14.01
CA ASN A 8 29.78 60.02 -13.31
C ASN A 8 29.16 59.62 -11.95
N GLY A 9 29.23 58.34 -11.63
CA GLY A 9 28.89 57.88 -10.28
C GLY A 9 29.36 56.46 -10.04
N ASN A 10 30.45 56.28 -9.33
CA ASN A 10 31.15 55.07 -8.89
C ASN A 10 30.19 54.03 -8.27
N ASP A 11 30.16 52.84 -8.85
CA ASP A 11 29.70 51.63 -8.18
C ASP A 11 30.88 50.87 -7.58
N PRO A 12 30.82 50.46 -6.30
CA PRO A 12 31.88 49.66 -5.69
C PRO A 12 31.75 48.18 -6.10
N LYS A 13 32.83 47.60 -6.58
CA LYS A 13 33.00 46.15 -6.84
C LYS A 13 32.75 45.32 -5.57
N PRO A 14 32.11 44.16 -5.65
CA PRO A 14 32.06 43.21 -4.54
C PRO A 14 33.46 42.58 -4.33
N THR A 15 33.87 42.60 -3.10
CA THR A 15 35.10 42.00 -2.57
C THR A 15 35.06 40.48 -2.67
N ALA A 16 36.08 39.89 -3.26
CA ALA A 16 36.33 38.46 -3.33
C ALA A 16 36.47 37.89 -1.91
N LEU A 17 35.65 36.89 -1.58
CA LEU A 17 35.82 36.06 -0.39
C LEU A 17 36.99 35.10 -0.62
N GLN A 18 37.94 35.15 0.28
CA GLN A 18 39.15 34.31 0.31
C GLN A 18 38.78 32.85 0.50
N ASP A 19 39.29 32.02 -0.42
CA ASP A 19 39.36 30.57 -0.32
C ASP A 19 40.17 30.17 0.93
N HIS A 20 39.48 29.63 1.94
CA HIS A 20 40.13 28.82 2.98
C HIS A 20 40.31 27.38 2.44
N GLN A 21 41.49 27.13 1.90
CA GLN A 21 41.97 25.78 1.59
C GLN A 21 42.07 24.97 2.88
N GLN A 22 41.21 23.97 3.03
CA GLN A 22 41.42 22.88 3.99
C GLN A 22 42.53 21.95 3.47
N PRO A 23 43.39 21.43 4.35
CA PRO A 23 44.47 20.52 3.94
C PRO A 23 43.89 19.17 3.52
N ALA A 24 44.39 18.62 2.42
CA ALA A 24 44.08 17.31 1.89
C ALA A 24 44.29 16.19 2.93
N PRO A 25 43.39 15.20 3.05
CA PRO A 25 43.64 14.04 3.87
C PRO A 25 44.67 13.13 3.18
N THR A 26 45.68 12.76 3.94
CA THR A 26 46.75 11.82 3.58
C THR A 26 46.18 10.49 3.11
N THR A 27 46.65 10.01 2.00
CA THR A 27 46.40 8.70 1.39
C THR A 27 46.77 7.56 2.35
N GLY A 28 45.74 6.95 2.95
CA GLY A 28 45.83 5.62 3.55
C GLY A 28 45.38 4.58 2.51
N THR A 29 46.33 3.99 1.85
CA THR A 29 46.14 2.84 0.94
C THR A 29 45.80 1.59 1.76
N GLY A 30 44.66 0.98 1.46
CA GLY A 30 44.43 -0.45 1.73
C GLY A 30 43.15 -0.75 2.51
N LYS A 31 42.08 -1.12 1.79
CA LYS A 31 40.92 -1.96 2.08
C LYS A 31 39.54 -1.45 1.62
N SER A 32 39.46 -0.67 0.55
CA SER A 32 38.16 -0.21 0.00
C SER A 32 37.74 -0.85 -1.32
N THR A 33 38.56 -1.68 -1.95
CA THR A 33 38.26 -2.21 -3.30
C THR A 33 37.42 -3.48 -3.36
N ALA A 34 37.35 -4.28 -2.31
CA ALA A 34 36.60 -5.53 -2.34
C ALA A 34 35.09 -5.34 -2.05
N ALA A 35 34.73 -4.40 -1.19
CA ALA A 35 33.33 -4.12 -0.87
C ALA A 35 32.60 -3.37 -2.02
N GLY A 36 33.30 -2.47 -2.71
CA GLY A 36 32.79 -1.76 -3.88
C GLY A 36 32.56 -2.69 -5.07
N ALA A 37 33.53 -3.54 -5.37
CA ALA A 37 33.43 -4.50 -6.47
C ALA A 37 32.30 -5.54 -6.24
N GLY A 38 32.07 -5.96 -5.00
CA GLY A 38 30.96 -6.86 -4.64
C GLY A 38 29.58 -6.19 -4.77
N ALA A 39 29.46 -4.92 -4.40
CA ALA A 39 28.23 -4.15 -4.54
C ALA A 39 27.88 -3.87 -6.02
N ASP A 40 28.90 -3.55 -6.84
CA ASP A 40 28.72 -3.31 -8.28
C ASP A 40 28.42 -4.62 -9.04
N ALA A 41 29.04 -5.73 -8.66
CA ALA A 41 28.71 -7.05 -9.20
C ALA A 41 27.27 -7.48 -8.85
N ALA A 42 26.83 -7.30 -7.61
CA ALA A 42 25.48 -7.58 -7.17
C ALA A 42 24.43 -6.66 -7.85
N LYS A 43 24.76 -5.40 -8.09
CA LYS A 43 23.92 -4.45 -8.82
C LYS A 43 23.80 -4.82 -10.30
N ASN A 44 24.89 -5.30 -10.91
CA ASN A 44 24.92 -5.76 -12.30
C ASN A 44 24.17 -7.09 -12.49
N GLU A 45 24.29 -8.03 -11.56
CA GLU A 45 23.50 -9.29 -11.57
C GLU A 45 22.01 -9.02 -11.38
N ARG A 46 21.63 -8.13 -10.47
CA ARG A 46 20.23 -7.66 -10.33
C ARG A 46 19.69 -7.02 -11.61
N GLY A 47 20.50 -6.23 -12.30
CA GLY A 47 20.14 -5.63 -13.59
C GLY A 47 19.91 -6.69 -14.66
N LYS A 48 20.77 -7.69 -14.77
CA LYS A 48 20.63 -8.82 -15.71
C LYS A 48 19.37 -9.65 -15.41
N GLY A 49 19.10 -9.96 -14.14
CA GLY A 49 17.90 -10.69 -13.72
C GLY A 49 16.61 -9.96 -14.11
N LYS A 50 16.53 -8.66 -13.93
CA LYS A 50 15.39 -7.84 -14.33
C LYS A 50 15.18 -7.81 -15.85
N THR A 51 16.27 -7.72 -16.62
CA THR A 51 16.21 -7.79 -18.09
C THR A 51 15.70 -9.15 -18.57
N VAL A 52 16.19 -10.26 -17.98
CA VAL A 52 15.71 -11.60 -18.30
C VAL A 52 14.22 -11.74 -17.98
N ALA A 53 13.80 -11.28 -16.81
CA ALA A 53 12.39 -11.32 -16.40
C ALA A 53 11.48 -10.49 -17.33
N PHE A 54 11.95 -9.35 -17.82
CA PHE A 54 11.24 -8.54 -18.80
C PHE A 54 10.95 -9.36 -20.08
N PHE A 55 11.96 -9.97 -20.67
CA PHE A 55 11.77 -10.80 -21.86
C PHE A 55 10.97 -12.07 -21.57
N LEU A 56 11.11 -12.67 -20.38
CA LEU A 56 10.32 -13.80 -19.94
C LEU A 56 8.82 -13.47 -19.87
N ALA A 57 8.46 -12.25 -19.44
CA ALA A 57 7.07 -11.82 -19.42
C ALA A 57 6.45 -11.76 -20.83
N PHE A 58 7.20 -11.25 -21.82
CA PHE A 58 6.75 -11.27 -23.21
C PHE A 58 6.71 -12.69 -23.78
N ALA A 59 7.70 -13.52 -23.44
CA ALA A 59 7.71 -14.92 -23.87
C ALA A 59 6.49 -15.68 -23.32
N ALA A 60 6.14 -15.45 -22.05
CA ALA A 60 4.97 -16.04 -21.41
C ALA A 60 3.66 -15.55 -22.07
N LEU A 61 3.55 -14.25 -22.33
CA LEU A 61 2.42 -13.67 -23.07
C LEU A 61 2.25 -14.35 -24.43
N ILE A 62 3.32 -14.43 -25.22
CA ILE A 62 3.28 -15.05 -26.55
C ILE A 62 2.96 -16.55 -26.43
N ALA A 63 3.57 -17.25 -25.47
CA ALA A 63 3.33 -18.69 -25.28
C ALA A 63 1.86 -18.99 -24.96
N VAL A 64 1.24 -18.20 -24.08
CA VAL A 64 -0.19 -18.34 -23.75
C VAL A 64 -1.07 -18.06 -24.95
N LEU A 65 -0.71 -17.08 -25.81
CA LEU A 65 -1.48 -16.75 -27.03
C LEU A 65 -1.38 -17.81 -28.13
N LEU A 66 -0.26 -18.53 -28.21
CA LEU A 66 -0.03 -19.54 -29.26
C LEU A 66 -0.57 -20.92 -28.88
N ILE A 67 -0.77 -21.23 -27.61
CA ILE A 67 -1.25 -22.52 -27.13
C ILE A 67 -2.76 -22.46 -26.98
N PRO A 68 -3.56 -23.21 -27.81
CA PRO A 68 -5.01 -23.22 -27.67
C PRO A 68 -5.41 -23.68 -26.25
N ILE A 69 -6.28 -22.93 -25.60
CA ILE A 69 -6.75 -23.24 -24.25
C ILE A 69 -8.19 -23.76 -24.35
N PRO A 70 -8.43 -25.08 -24.12
CA PRO A 70 -9.77 -25.64 -24.20
C PRO A 70 -10.73 -25.01 -23.21
N GLY A 71 -11.92 -24.66 -23.67
CA GLY A 71 -12.98 -24.06 -22.83
C GLY A 71 -12.84 -22.55 -22.61
N LEU A 72 -11.97 -21.89 -23.34
CA LEU A 72 -11.80 -20.44 -23.30
C LEU A 72 -11.76 -19.88 -24.74
N ASP A 73 -12.50 -18.81 -24.98
CA ASP A 73 -12.43 -18.10 -26.27
C ASP A 73 -11.12 -17.29 -26.40
N TYR A 74 -10.87 -16.73 -27.59
CA TYR A 74 -9.62 -16.01 -27.85
C TYR A 74 -9.47 -14.75 -27.00
N THR A 75 -10.57 -14.05 -26.66
CA THR A 75 -10.54 -12.87 -25.81
C THR A 75 -10.17 -13.24 -24.37
N GLY A 76 -10.70 -14.36 -23.88
CA GLY A 76 -10.31 -14.92 -22.58
C GLY A 76 -8.84 -15.41 -22.56
N GLN A 77 -8.36 -15.96 -23.69
CA GLN A 77 -6.97 -16.34 -23.83
C GLN A 77 -6.04 -15.11 -23.79
N ILE A 78 -6.43 -14.00 -24.44
CA ILE A 78 -5.74 -12.71 -24.30
C ILE A 78 -5.70 -12.26 -22.85
N ALA A 79 -6.81 -12.36 -22.12
CA ALA A 79 -6.89 -11.97 -20.72
C ALA A 79 -5.94 -12.78 -19.83
N LEU A 80 -5.86 -14.12 -20.01
CA LEU A 80 -4.89 -14.98 -19.31
C LEU A 80 -3.44 -14.65 -19.68
N ALA A 81 -3.17 -14.38 -20.97
CA ALA A 81 -1.85 -13.99 -21.42
C ALA A 81 -1.40 -12.67 -20.76
N MET A 82 -2.32 -11.72 -20.66
CA MET A 82 -2.08 -10.44 -19.97
C MET A 82 -1.90 -10.61 -18.47
N LEU A 83 -2.64 -11.52 -17.82
CA LEU A 83 -2.42 -11.85 -16.41
C LEU A 83 -1.03 -12.44 -16.18
N ALA A 84 -0.61 -13.40 -17.00
CA ALA A 84 0.72 -14.01 -16.91
C ALA A 84 1.83 -12.94 -17.08
N PHE A 85 1.69 -12.07 -18.07
CA PHE A 85 2.58 -10.93 -18.28
C PHE A 85 2.63 -10.02 -17.04
N ALA A 86 1.46 -9.60 -16.53
CA ALA A 86 1.35 -8.71 -15.39
C ALA A 86 1.99 -9.31 -14.12
N VAL A 87 1.70 -10.58 -13.83
CA VAL A 87 2.26 -11.28 -12.66
C VAL A 87 3.78 -11.35 -12.73
N ILE A 88 4.36 -11.75 -13.89
CA ILE A 88 5.81 -11.81 -14.04
C ILE A 88 6.44 -10.41 -13.87
N MET A 89 5.85 -9.38 -14.48
CA MET A 89 6.32 -8.00 -14.35
C MET A 89 6.26 -7.50 -12.90
N TRP A 90 5.18 -7.80 -12.18
CA TRP A 90 4.98 -7.33 -10.81
C TRP A 90 5.81 -8.10 -9.77
N VAL A 91 5.99 -9.41 -9.96
CA VAL A 91 6.82 -10.24 -9.06
C VAL A 91 8.31 -9.93 -9.24
N SER A 92 8.77 -9.78 -10.48
CA SER A 92 10.17 -9.54 -10.79
C SER A 92 10.61 -8.09 -10.61
N GLU A 93 9.66 -7.14 -10.58
CA GLU A 93 9.94 -5.70 -10.68
C GLU A 93 10.87 -5.37 -11.87
N ALA A 94 10.70 -6.08 -12.99
CA ALA A 94 11.52 -5.92 -14.18
C ALA A 94 11.55 -4.46 -14.67
N VAL A 95 10.41 -3.79 -14.57
CA VAL A 95 10.25 -2.33 -14.70
C VAL A 95 9.49 -1.78 -13.50
N SER A 96 9.44 -0.47 -13.33
CA SER A 96 8.63 0.12 -12.25
C SER A 96 7.14 -0.20 -12.45
N TYR A 97 6.40 -0.32 -11.35
CA TYR A 97 4.97 -0.65 -11.39
C TYR A 97 4.14 0.26 -12.31
N PRO A 98 4.32 1.60 -12.32
CA PRO A 98 3.58 2.46 -13.25
C PRO A 98 3.88 2.16 -14.72
N VAL A 99 5.14 1.84 -15.05
CA VAL A 99 5.52 1.50 -16.43
C VAL A 99 4.86 0.19 -16.87
N SER A 100 4.90 -0.86 -16.02
CA SER A 100 4.21 -2.12 -16.32
C SER A 100 2.70 -1.93 -16.47
N ALA A 101 2.10 -1.05 -15.68
CA ALA A 101 0.67 -0.74 -15.75
C ALA A 101 0.30 -0.08 -17.08
N VAL A 102 1.08 0.89 -17.55
CA VAL A 102 0.89 1.50 -18.88
C VAL A 102 1.06 0.47 -20.00
N MET A 103 2.06 -0.42 -19.87
CA MET A 103 2.26 -1.52 -20.83
C MET A 103 1.06 -2.45 -20.87
N ILE A 104 0.50 -2.84 -19.73
CA ILE A 104 -0.69 -3.69 -19.63
C ILE A 104 -1.86 -3.05 -20.39
N VAL A 105 -2.16 -1.79 -20.12
CA VAL A 105 -3.26 -1.06 -20.79
C VAL A 105 -3.03 -0.99 -22.31
N GLY A 106 -1.81 -0.63 -22.73
CA GLY A 106 -1.46 -0.53 -24.14
C GLY A 106 -1.54 -1.88 -24.88
N LEU A 107 -1.05 -2.96 -24.25
CA LEU A 107 -1.10 -4.30 -24.83
C LEU A 107 -2.54 -4.82 -24.92
N ILE A 108 -3.37 -4.65 -23.90
CA ILE A 108 -4.79 -5.01 -23.96
C ILE A 108 -5.47 -4.25 -25.12
N ALA A 109 -5.28 -2.93 -25.20
CA ALA A 109 -5.91 -2.11 -26.25
C ALA A 109 -5.53 -2.56 -27.65
N ILE A 110 -4.24 -2.80 -27.92
CA ILE A 110 -3.77 -3.21 -29.25
C ILE A 110 -4.21 -4.63 -29.61
N MET A 111 -4.15 -5.58 -28.65
CA MET A 111 -4.55 -6.96 -28.90
C MET A 111 -6.05 -7.06 -29.18
N LEU A 112 -6.88 -6.35 -28.43
CA LEU A 112 -8.32 -6.30 -28.65
C LEU A 112 -8.72 -5.60 -29.95
N THR A 113 -7.88 -4.71 -30.46
CA THR A 113 -8.15 -4.07 -31.78
C THR A 113 -8.30 -5.09 -32.90
N PHE A 114 -7.54 -6.18 -32.85
CA PHE A 114 -7.51 -7.24 -33.86
C PHE A 114 -8.27 -8.50 -33.46
N ALA A 115 -8.80 -8.56 -32.25
CA ALA A 115 -9.59 -9.69 -31.76
C ALA A 115 -11.04 -9.59 -32.25
N GLU A 116 -11.69 -10.74 -32.41
CA GLU A 116 -13.11 -10.84 -32.68
C GLU A 116 -13.90 -10.88 -31.37
N ASP A 117 -15.04 -10.23 -31.37
CA ASP A 117 -16.01 -10.26 -30.29
C ASP A 117 -16.73 -11.62 -30.34
N PRO A 118 -16.65 -12.46 -29.29
CA PRO A 118 -17.19 -13.82 -29.30
C PRO A 118 -18.70 -13.88 -29.54
N ASP A 119 -19.45 -12.85 -29.13
CA ASP A 119 -20.91 -12.82 -29.25
C ASP A 119 -21.36 -12.42 -30.64
N THR A 120 -20.60 -11.56 -31.31
CA THR A 120 -21.00 -10.99 -32.60
C THR A 120 -20.22 -11.50 -33.80
N GLY A 121 -19.07 -12.16 -33.59
CA GLY A 121 -18.13 -12.60 -34.62
C GLY A 121 -17.51 -11.44 -35.42
N LYS A 122 -17.63 -10.19 -34.96
CA LYS A 122 -17.05 -9.01 -35.58
C LYS A 122 -15.80 -8.54 -34.84
N ALA A 123 -14.88 -7.90 -35.56
CA ALA A 123 -13.72 -7.28 -34.94
C ALA A 123 -14.16 -6.28 -33.86
N ILE A 124 -13.56 -6.38 -32.67
CA ILE A 124 -13.78 -5.46 -31.54
C ILE A 124 -13.42 -4.04 -31.95
N GLY A 125 -12.28 -3.87 -32.66
CA GLY A 125 -11.83 -2.60 -33.19
C GLY A 125 -11.17 -1.68 -32.16
N ALA A 126 -10.42 -0.69 -32.64
CA ALA A 126 -9.55 0.15 -31.82
C ALA A 126 -10.29 0.93 -30.72
N SER A 127 -11.46 1.50 -31.01
CA SER A 127 -12.21 2.31 -30.04
C SER A 127 -12.74 1.48 -28.88
N LYS A 128 -13.35 0.32 -29.15
CA LYS A 128 -13.88 -0.58 -28.12
C LYS A 128 -12.74 -1.25 -27.35
N GLY A 129 -11.66 -1.67 -28.05
CA GLY A 129 -10.47 -2.25 -27.41
C GLY A 129 -9.82 -1.28 -26.43
N LEU A 130 -9.66 0.00 -26.81
CA LEU A 130 -9.14 1.03 -25.90
C LEU A 130 -10.10 1.29 -24.72
N SER A 131 -11.40 1.34 -24.99
CA SER A 131 -12.41 1.53 -23.92
C SER A 131 -12.36 0.41 -22.88
N ILE A 132 -12.22 -0.86 -23.30
CA ILE A 132 -12.05 -2.01 -22.38
C ILE A 132 -10.75 -1.87 -21.59
N ALA A 133 -9.64 -1.57 -22.27
CA ALA A 133 -8.33 -1.41 -21.61
C ALA A 133 -8.29 -0.27 -20.58
N MET A 134 -9.10 0.77 -20.78
CA MET A 134 -9.20 1.94 -19.89
C MET A 134 -10.37 1.86 -18.90
N SER A 135 -11.14 0.77 -18.88
CA SER A 135 -12.38 0.68 -18.09
C SER A 135 -12.19 0.92 -16.59
N GLY A 136 -11.05 0.53 -16.04
CA GLY A 136 -10.73 0.75 -14.62
C GLY A 136 -10.48 2.23 -14.28
N PHE A 137 -10.10 3.07 -15.24
CA PHE A 137 -9.80 4.49 -14.97
C PHE A 137 -11.03 5.33 -14.63
N SER A 138 -12.22 4.85 -14.97
CA SER A 138 -13.51 5.49 -14.62
C SER A 138 -14.19 4.86 -13.41
N SER A 139 -13.55 3.91 -12.74
CA SER A 139 -14.10 3.26 -11.53
C SER A 139 -14.21 4.24 -10.35
N SER A 140 -15.30 4.13 -9.57
CA SER A 140 -15.51 4.85 -8.32
C SER A 140 -14.37 4.62 -7.32
N ALA A 141 -13.83 3.40 -7.30
CA ALA A 141 -12.71 3.03 -6.47
C ALA A 141 -11.41 3.79 -6.85
N VAL A 142 -11.14 3.99 -8.14
CA VAL A 142 -10.00 4.80 -8.60
C VAL A 142 -10.16 6.26 -8.18
N ALA A 143 -11.37 6.80 -8.29
CA ALA A 143 -11.66 8.16 -7.84
C ALA A 143 -11.44 8.30 -6.32
N LEU A 144 -11.88 7.31 -5.53
CA LEU A 144 -11.63 7.29 -4.08
C LEU A 144 -10.13 7.19 -3.75
N VAL A 145 -9.37 6.37 -4.47
CA VAL A 145 -7.90 6.29 -4.28
C VAL A 145 -7.22 7.60 -4.60
N ALA A 146 -7.59 8.25 -5.71
CA ALA A 146 -7.04 9.56 -6.07
C ALA A 146 -7.29 10.58 -4.97
N ALA A 147 -8.53 10.64 -4.45
CA ALA A 147 -8.90 11.52 -3.36
C ALA A 147 -8.19 11.16 -2.04
N ALA A 148 -8.03 9.86 -1.74
CA ALA A 148 -7.31 9.40 -0.57
C ALA A 148 -5.80 9.75 -0.62
N LEU A 149 -5.17 9.63 -1.80
CA LEU A 149 -3.78 10.06 -1.99
C LEU A 149 -3.62 11.57 -1.82
N ALA A 150 -4.59 12.36 -2.29
CA ALA A 150 -4.59 13.81 -2.07
C ALA A 150 -4.74 14.15 -0.58
N LEU A 151 -5.60 13.45 0.17
CA LEU A 151 -5.72 13.60 1.62
C LEU A 151 -4.40 13.26 2.34
N ALA A 152 -3.74 12.16 1.96
CA ALA A 152 -2.43 11.80 2.51
C ALA A 152 -1.38 12.88 2.22
N THR A 153 -1.40 13.46 1.03
CA THR A 153 -0.53 14.58 0.64
C THR A 153 -0.81 15.85 1.46
N ALA A 154 -2.08 16.16 1.72
CA ALA A 154 -2.47 17.28 2.60
C ALA A 154 -1.97 17.07 4.05
N MET A 155 -2.02 15.83 4.56
CA MET A 155 -1.45 15.47 5.86
C MET A 155 0.06 15.70 5.91
N GLN A 156 0.77 15.43 4.80
CA GLN A 156 2.21 15.70 4.68
C GLN A 156 2.50 17.20 4.57
N ALA A 157 1.76 17.92 3.74
CA ALA A 157 1.91 19.36 3.53
C ALA A 157 1.77 20.17 4.83
N THR A 158 0.84 19.76 5.69
CA THR A 158 0.58 20.45 6.96
C THR A 158 1.45 19.94 8.11
N GLY A 159 2.03 18.76 8.01
CA GLY A 159 2.74 18.08 9.12
C GLY A 159 1.82 17.55 10.23
N LEU A 160 0.49 17.58 10.03
CA LEU A 160 -0.49 17.16 11.05
C LEU A 160 -0.27 15.71 11.50
N HIS A 161 0.05 14.79 10.59
CA HIS A 161 0.35 13.39 10.91
C HIS A 161 1.53 13.25 11.88
N ARG A 162 2.59 14.07 11.72
CA ARG A 162 3.74 14.10 12.63
C ARG A 162 3.33 14.63 14.02
N ARG A 163 2.53 15.68 14.06
CA ARG A 163 2.02 16.25 15.31
C ARG A 163 1.18 15.24 16.08
N LEU A 164 0.27 14.53 15.41
CA LEU A 164 -0.54 13.47 16.02
C LEU A 164 0.34 12.37 16.61
N ALA A 165 1.36 11.91 15.88
CA ALA A 165 2.31 10.92 16.36
C ALA A 165 3.05 11.38 17.62
N LEU A 166 3.54 12.62 17.64
CA LEU A 166 4.23 13.20 18.80
C LEU A 166 3.31 13.33 20.02
N TYR A 167 2.04 13.73 19.83
CA TYR A 167 1.09 13.78 20.95
C TYR A 167 0.89 12.40 21.59
N VAL A 168 0.71 11.36 20.80
CA VAL A 168 0.53 10.00 21.34
C VAL A 168 1.79 9.54 22.09
N LEU A 169 2.99 9.77 21.52
CA LEU A 169 4.25 9.40 22.17
C LEU A 169 4.51 10.19 23.46
N LYS A 170 4.09 11.45 23.53
CA LYS A 170 4.18 12.23 24.78
C LYS A 170 3.45 11.56 25.93
N PHE A 171 2.29 10.92 25.67
CA PHE A 171 1.53 10.18 26.70
C PHE A 171 2.11 8.80 27.00
N ALA A 172 2.91 8.21 26.10
CA ALA A 172 3.53 6.91 26.34
C ALA A 172 4.59 6.93 27.47
N GLY A 173 5.21 8.09 27.72
CA GLY A 173 6.22 8.24 28.75
C GLY A 173 7.55 7.55 28.40
N GLU A 174 8.28 7.07 29.42
CA GLU A 174 9.65 6.57 29.25
C GLU A 174 9.79 5.05 29.23
N LYS A 175 8.79 4.30 29.71
CA LYS A 175 8.87 2.83 29.74
C LYS A 175 8.76 2.27 28.33
N VAL A 176 9.69 1.39 27.95
CA VAL A 176 9.71 0.75 26.62
C VAL A 176 8.39 0.05 26.32
N SER A 177 7.78 -0.63 27.29
CA SER A 177 6.47 -1.26 27.13
C SER A 177 5.37 -0.27 26.73
N HIS A 178 5.36 0.92 27.33
CA HIS A 178 4.39 1.97 26.99
C HIS A 178 4.69 2.61 25.63
N ILE A 179 5.97 2.75 25.24
CA ILE A 179 6.37 3.26 23.93
C ILE A 179 5.97 2.26 22.83
N VAL A 180 6.10 0.95 23.06
CA VAL A 180 5.58 -0.10 22.17
C VAL A 180 4.07 0.02 21.99
N ILE A 181 3.31 0.19 23.07
CA ILE A 181 1.86 0.44 23.02
C ILE A 181 1.58 1.76 22.28
N GLY A 182 2.35 2.81 22.56
CA GLY A 182 2.27 4.09 21.85
C GLY A 182 2.48 3.96 20.35
N ALA A 183 3.47 3.18 19.91
CA ALA A 183 3.73 2.92 18.50
C ALA A 183 2.56 2.18 17.82
N ILE A 184 1.92 1.24 18.52
CA ILE A 184 0.70 0.58 18.05
C ILE A 184 -0.46 1.60 17.98
N ALA A 185 -0.68 2.37 19.04
CA ALA A 185 -1.76 3.35 19.13
C ALA A 185 -1.65 4.44 18.04
N ILE A 186 -0.43 4.91 17.74
CA ILE A 186 -0.21 5.85 16.63
C ILE A 186 -0.64 5.22 15.31
N SER A 187 -0.26 3.98 15.07
CA SER A 187 -0.61 3.28 13.83
C SER A 187 -2.13 3.15 13.67
N ILE A 188 -2.86 2.93 14.78
CA ILE A 188 -4.32 2.92 14.82
C ILE A 188 -4.87 4.30 14.46
N ILE A 189 -4.46 5.32 15.19
CA ILE A 189 -4.98 6.69 15.01
C ILE A 189 -4.70 7.18 13.59
N LEU A 190 -3.48 7.01 13.11
CA LEU A 190 -3.11 7.43 11.76
C LEU A 190 -3.85 6.65 10.68
N ALA A 191 -4.27 5.40 10.90
CA ALA A 191 -5.02 4.62 9.93
C ALA A 191 -6.39 5.25 9.60
N PHE A 192 -7.01 5.94 10.54
CA PHE A 192 -8.27 6.67 10.33
C PHE A 192 -8.12 7.91 9.44
N PHE A 193 -6.96 8.56 9.48
CA PHE A 193 -6.75 9.87 8.87
C PHE A 193 -5.75 9.88 7.71
N VAL A 194 -4.86 8.90 7.63
CA VAL A 194 -3.78 8.84 6.65
C VAL A 194 -3.91 7.59 5.78
N PRO A 195 -4.54 7.68 4.61
CA PRO A 195 -4.79 6.54 3.73
C PRO A 195 -3.54 6.14 2.92
N SER A 196 -2.41 6.04 3.60
CA SER A 196 -1.14 5.62 3.01
C SER A 196 -0.26 4.97 4.09
N ALA A 197 -0.02 3.67 3.95
CA ALA A 197 0.82 2.91 4.88
C ALA A 197 2.26 3.46 4.92
N THR A 198 2.81 3.84 3.76
CA THR A 198 4.15 4.43 3.65
C THR A 198 4.23 5.78 4.36
N ALA A 199 3.21 6.65 4.18
CA ALA A 199 3.17 7.94 4.86
C ALA A 199 3.05 7.78 6.38
N ARG A 200 2.25 6.81 6.87
CA ARG A 200 2.15 6.50 8.31
C ARG A 200 3.48 6.04 8.89
N ALA A 201 4.14 5.08 8.23
CA ALA A 201 5.46 4.62 8.65
C ALA A 201 6.50 5.76 8.59
N GLY A 202 6.49 6.56 7.53
CA GLY A 202 7.38 7.72 7.36
C GLY A 202 7.21 8.80 8.43
N ALA A 203 6.02 8.92 9.03
CA ALA A 203 5.79 9.81 10.16
C ALA A 203 6.37 9.27 11.47
N VAL A 204 6.21 7.96 11.73
CA VAL A 204 6.48 7.35 13.04
C VAL A 204 7.92 6.90 13.17
N VAL A 205 8.48 6.29 12.13
CA VAL A 205 9.83 5.69 12.15
C VAL A 205 10.92 6.70 12.55
N PRO A 206 11.01 7.92 11.95
CA PRO A 206 12.04 8.88 12.35
C PRO A 206 11.92 9.35 13.79
N ILE A 207 10.70 9.47 14.33
CA ILE A 207 10.48 9.90 15.72
C ILE A 207 11.00 8.84 16.67
N LEU A 208 10.67 7.56 16.43
CA LEU A 208 11.14 6.44 17.26
C LEU A 208 12.65 6.30 17.20
N LEU A 209 13.27 6.45 16.01
CA LEU A 209 14.73 6.46 15.88
C LEU A 209 15.37 7.64 16.62
N GLY A 210 14.75 8.82 16.55
CA GLY A 210 15.19 9.99 17.32
C GLY A 210 15.17 9.73 18.83
N MET A 211 14.16 9.03 19.35
CA MET A 211 14.10 8.63 20.76
C MET A 211 15.23 7.67 21.14
N VAL A 212 15.52 6.68 20.30
CA VAL A 212 16.62 5.73 20.52
C VAL A 212 17.98 6.44 20.51
N ALA A 213 18.19 7.36 19.55
CA ALA A 213 19.40 8.17 19.44
C ALA A 213 19.58 9.11 20.66
N ALA A 214 18.49 9.73 21.16
CA ALA A 214 18.54 10.56 22.37
C ALA A 214 18.95 9.78 23.63
N PHE A 215 18.69 8.47 23.65
CA PHE A 215 19.16 7.58 24.70
C PHE A 215 20.63 7.13 24.50
N GLY A 216 21.29 7.52 23.43
CA GLY A 216 22.67 7.15 23.13
C GLY A 216 22.87 5.75 22.56
N LEU A 217 21.79 5.08 22.12
CA LEU A 217 21.89 3.77 21.47
C LEU A 217 22.05 3.91 19.96
N PRO A 218 22.80 2.99 19.32
CA PRO A 218 22.96 2.97 17.88
C PRO A 218 21.66 2.54 17.19
N THR A 219 21.55 2.92 15.91
CA THR A 219 20.39 2.57 15.07
C THR A 219 20.16 1.05 14.99
N GLU A 220 21.22 0.25 15.00
CA GLU A 220 21.18 -1.22 14.92
C GLU A 220 20.88 -1.90 16.27
N SER A 221 20.53 -1.14 17.32
CA SER A 221 20.21 -1.69 18.64
C SER A 221 18.95 -2.57 18.62
N ARG A 222 18.83 -3.47 19.60
CA ARG A 222 17.62 -4.29 19.77
C ARG A 222 16.41 -3.44 20.11
N LEU A 223 16.61 -2.32 20.81
CA LEU A 223 15.55 -1.36 21.07
C LEU A 223 15.02 -0.72 19.79
N SER A 224 15.92 -0.30 18.88
CA SER A 224 15.51 0.18 17.54
C SER A 224 14.71 -0.88 16.79
N ALA A 225 15.23 -2.10 16.71
CA ALA A 225 14.55 -3.20 16.04
C ALA A 225 13.16 -3.45 16.64
N LEU A 226 13.04 -3.47 17.99
CA LEU A 226 11.76 -3.63 18.68
C LEU A 226 10.75 -2.55 18.27
N LEU A 227 11.13 -1.28 18.37
CA LEU A 227 10.21 -0.16 18.14
C LEU A 227 9.84 -0.02 16.66
N ILE A 228 10.82 -0.13 15.75
CA ILE A 228 10.60 0.08 14.33
C ILE A 228 9.81 -1.08 13.71
N ILE A 229 10.12 -2.33 14.06
CA ILE A 229 9.33 -3.48 13.59
C ILE A 229 7.90 -3.39 14.17
N THR A 230 7.73 -3.05 15.45
CA THR A 230 6.40 -2.86 16.05
C THR A 230 5.58 -1.84 15.25
N ALA A 231 6.14 -0.67 14.98
CA ALA A 231 5.43 0.38 14.25
C ALA A 231 5.01 -0.07 12.84
N THR A 232 5.91 -0.72 12.10
CA THR A 232 5.62 -1.19 10.73
C THR A 232 4.63 -2.34 10.69
N GLN A 233 4.74 -3.29 11.61
CA GLN A 233 3.78 -4.40 11.72
C GLN A 233 2.40 -3.89 12.16
N ALA A 234 2.33 -2.91 13.06
CA ALA A 234 1.08 -2.27 13.45
C ALA A 234 0.42 -1.53 12.27
N VAL A 235 1.21 -0.85 11.42
CA VAL A 235 0.70 -0.25 10.17
C VAL A 235 0.11 -1.32 9.26
N SER A 236 0.76 -2.48 9.11
CA SER A 236 0.27 -3.60 8.29
C SER A 236 -1.02 -4.21 8.85
N ILE A 237 -1.13 -4.37 10.17
CA ILE A 237 -2.33 -4.85 10.85
C ILE A 237 -3.51 -3.89 10.62
N TRP A 238 -3.28 -2.59 10.73
CA TRP A 238 -4.34 -1.59 10.55
C TRP A 238 -4.59 -1.20 9.09
N ASN A 239 -3.82 -1.73 8.15
CA ASN A 239 -4.23 -1.79 6.75
C ASN A 239 -5.49 -2.67 6.58
N VAL A 240 -5.62 -3.74 7.36
CA VAL A 240 -6.84 -4.56 7.38
C VAL A 240 -8.01 -3.81 8.03
N GLY A 241 -7.79 -3.20 9.20
CA GLY A 241 -8.84 -2.67 10.08
C GLY A 241 -9.69 -1.54 9.48
N ILE A 242 -9.14 -0.76 8.56
CA ILE A 242 -9.78 0.45 8.03
C ILE A 242 -9.85 0.41 6.51
N LYS A 243 -11.04 0.54 5.92
CA LYS A 243 -11.31 0.52 4.46
C LYS A 243 -10.34 1.44 3.69
N THR A 244 -10.20 2.67 4.14
CA THR A 244 -9.42 3.72 3.48
C THR A 244 -7.93 3.72 3.85
N ALA A 245 -7.46 2.87 4.78
CA ALA A 245 -6.09 2.88 5.25
C ALA A 245 -5.08 2.37 4.20
N ALA A 246 -5.51 1.57 3.24
CA ALA A 246 -4.63 0.96 2.26
C ALA A 246 -5.28 0.85 0.87
N ALA A 247 -4.50 1.13 -0.17
CA ALA A 247 -4.98 1.14 -1.55
C ALA A 247 -5.54 -0.22 -1.99
N GLN A 248 -4.94 -1.34 -1.59
CA GLN A 248 -5.42 -2.69 -1.94
C GLN A 248 -6.84 -3.00 -1.45
N ASN A 249 -7.29 -2.39 -0.35
CA ASN A 249 -8.67 -2.54 0.12
C ASN A 249 -9.66 -1.93 -0.88
N LEU A 250 -9.29 -0.76 -1.41
CA LEU A 250 -10.10 -0.04 -2.38
C LEU A 250 -10.11 -0.75 -3.75
N VAL A 251 -9.02 -1.48 -4.10
CA VAL A 251 -9.02 -2.41 -5.25
C VAL A 251 -10.11 -3.47 -5.09
N ALA A 252 -10.12 -4.14 -3.94
CA ALA A 252 -11.08 -5.20 -3.69
C ALA A 252 -12.52 -4.66 -3.67
N VAL A 253 -12.74 -3.52 -3.02
CA VAL A 253 -14.05 -2.86 -3.01
C VAL A 253 -14.50 -2.49 -4.42
N GLY A 254 -13.60 -1.96 -5.26
CA GLY A 254 -13.93 -1.64 -6.65
C GLY A 254 -14.37 -2.87 -7.45
N PHE A 255 -13.68 -4.00 -7.33
CA PHE A 255 -14.09 -5.24 -7.96
C PHE A 255 -15.42 -5.77 -7.42
N ILE A 256 -15.64 -5.69 -6.10
CA ILE A 256 -16.91 -6.09 -5.47
C ILE A 256 -18.07 -5.23 -6.00
N GLU A 257 -17.89 -3.92 -6.08
CA GLU A 257 -18.89 -2.99 -6.62
C GLU A 257 -19.17 -3.27 -8.10
N ASP A 258 -18.12 -3.36 -8.93
CA ASP A 258 -18.25 -3.49 -10.39
C ASP A 258 -18.73 -4.89 -10.82
N GLN A 259 -18.32 -5.96 -10.13
CA GLN A 259 -18.54 -7.34 -10.58
C GLN A 259 -19.56 -8.12 -9.76
N MET A 260 -19.69 -7.82 -8.46
CA MET A 260 -20.70 -8.46 -7.61
C MET A 260 -21.96 -7.59 -7.44
N GLY A 261 -21.93 -6.32 -7.90
CA GLY A 261 -23.03 -5.37 -7.74
C GLY A 261 -23.33 -5.05 -6.27
N LYS A 262 -22.34 -5.16 -5.38
CA LYS A 262 -22.49 -4.97 -3.93
C LYS A 262 -21.64 -3.81 -3.46
N SER A 263 -22.24 -2.90 -2.70
CA SER A 263 -21.52 -1.85 -1.99
C SER A 263 -20.99 -2.37 -0.65
N VAL A 264 -19.85 -1.87 -0.23
CA VAL A 264 -19.28 -2.10 1.11
C VAL A 264 -19.04 -0.74 1.74
N SER A 265 -19.91 -0.34 2.68
CA SER A 265 -19.75 0.94 3.36
C SER A 265 -18.50 0.95 4.25
N TRP A 266 -18.04 2.15 4.63
CA TRP A 266 -16.89 2.28 5.51
C TRP A 266 -17.16 1.69 6.90
N GLY A 267 -18.38 1.88 7.40
CA GLY A 267 -18.81 1.32 8.69
C GLY A 267 -18.90 -0.20 8.68
N GLN A 268 -19.44 -0.82 7.61
CA GLN A 268 -19.46 -2.27 7.44
C GLN A 268 -18.05 -2.85 7.42
N TRP A 269 -17.13 -2.24 6.66
CA TRP A 269 -15.72 -2.67 6.66
C TRP A 269 -15.13 -2.64 8.07
N LEU A 270 -15.30 -1.54 8.79
CA LEU A 270 -14.79 -1.39 10.16
C LEU A 270 -15.35 -2.48 11.08
N LEU A 271 -16.66 -2.73 11.00
CA LEU A 271 -17.33 -3.78 11.79
C LEU A 271 -16.70 -5.15 11.51
N TRP A 272 -16.44 -5.48 10.25
CA TRP A 272 -15.90 -6.79 9.87
C TRP A 272 -14.41 -6.93 10.20
N ALA A 273 -13.61 -5.91 9.98
CA ALA A 273 -12.16 -5.98 10.02
C ALA A 273 -11.53 -5.59 11.37
N ALA A 274 -12.14 -4.63 12.11
CA ALA A 274 -11.55 -4.11 13.34
C ALA A 274 -11.37 -5.18 14.43
N PRO A 275 -12.29 -6.15 14.66
CA PRO A 275 -12.07 -7.19 15.65
C PRO A 275 -10.78 -7.97 15.42
N TRP A 276 -10.50 -8.36 14.18
CA TRP A 276 -9.24 -9.02 13.83
C TRP A 276 -8.03 -8.11 14.12
N SER A 277 -8.08 -6.84 13.69
CA SER A 277 -6.97 -5.90 13.87
C SER A 277 -6.70 -5.58 15.35
N ILE A 278 -7.73 -5.53 16.20
CA ILE A 278 -7.59 -5.36 17.65
C ILE A 278 -6.88 -6.58 18.26
N LEU A 279 -7.36 -7.79 17.97
CA LEU A 279 -6.73 -9.02 18.46
C LEU A 279 -5.30 -9.16 17.99
N MET A 280 -5.01 -8.81 16.72
CA MET A 280 -3.66 -8.80 16.20
C MET A 280 -2.76 -7.72 16.83
N SER A 281 -3.30 -6.58 17.22
CA SER A 281 -2.55 -5.55 17.95
C SER A 281 -2.12 -6.03 19.33
N ILE A 282 -2.99 -6.77 20.01
CA ILE A 282 -2.68 -7.44 21.27
C ILE A 282 -1.59 -8.50 21.06
N ALA A 283 -1.76 -9.36 20.06
CA ALA A 283 -0.77 -10.37 19.70
C ALA A 283 0.58 -9.74 19.33
N LEU A 284 0.58 -8.65 18.57
CA LEU A 284 1.78 -7.91 18.19
C LEU A 284 2.58 -7.48 19.44
N TYR A 285 1.92 -6.88 20.44
CA TYR A 285 2.59 -6.47 21.67
C TYR A 285 3.34 -7.63 22.33
N PHE A 286 2.66 -8.77 22.51
CA PHE A 286 3.28 -9.94 23.17
C PHE A 286 4.37 -10.58 22.32
N VAL A 287 4.14 -10.76 21.03
CA VAL A 287 5.13 -11.33 20.10
C VAL A 287 6.40 -10.48 20.05
N MET A 288 6.26 -9.17 19.95
CA MET A 288 7.42 -8.27 19.88
C MET A 288 8.23 -8.30 21.17
N ARG A 289 7.58 -8.25 22.33
CA ARG A 289 8.23 -8.32 23.65
C ARG A 289 8.89 -9.68 23.92
N TRP A 290 8.32 -10.76 23.40
CA TRP A 290 8.90 -12.10 23.48
C TRP A 290 10.10 -12.27 22.54
N ALA A 291 9.98 -11.85 21.27
CA ALA A 291 10.97 -12.12 20.25
C ALA A 291 12.20 -11.20 20.32
N ILE A 292 12.02 -9.94 20.74
CA ILE A 292 13.09 -8.94 20.81
C ILE A 292 13.13 -8.32 22.20
N LYS A 293 14.13 -8.72 22.98
CA LYS A 293 14.38 -8.13 24.31
C LYS A 293 15.26 -6.89 24.13
N PRO A 294 14.79 -5.68 24.51
CA PRO A 294 15.58 -4.46 24.41
C PRO A 294 16.76 -4.48 25.40
N GLU A 295 17.74 -3.61 25.19
CA GLU A 295 18.87 -3.41 26.09
C GLU A 295 18.46 -2.77 27.42
N THR A 296 17.39 -1.98 27.40
CA THR A 296 16.82 -1.26 28.54
C THR A 296 15.30 -1.34 28.53
N GLU A 297 14.68 -1.24 29.70
CA GLU A 297 13.22 -1.18 29.86
C GLU A 297 12.71 0.26 30.03
N SER A 298 13.61 1.26 30.05
CA SER A 298 13.25 2.68 30.13
C SER A 298 14.17 3.53 29.25
N ILE A 299 13.60 4.53 28.59
CA ILE A 299 14.30 5.50 27.73
C ILE A 299 14.24 6.85 28.46
N THR A 300 15.23 7.12 29.31
CA THR A 300 15.36 8.42 30.00
C THR A 300 15.62 9.52 28.95
N GLY A 301 14.87 10.64 29.03
CA GLY A 301 14.97 11.74 28.06
C GLY A 301 14.14 11.56 26.79
N GLY A 302 13.47 10.40 26.61
CA GLY A 302 12.60 10.19 25.44
C GLY A 302 11.40 11.13 25.43
N ARG A 303 10.85 11.44 26.60
CA ARG A 303 9.75 12.39 26.75
C ARG A 303 10.17 13.83 26.44
N GLU A 304 11.32 14.26 26.96
CA GLU A 304 11.88 15.59 26.69
C GLU A 304 12.13 15.81 25.21
N LEU A 305 12.62 14.78 24.49
CA LEU A 305 12.79 14.86 23.04
C LEU A 305 11.47 15.08 22.33
N VAL A 306 10.42 14.34 22.69
CA VAL A 306 9.09 14.49 22.10
C VAL A 306 8.52 15.87 22.41
N GLU A 307 8.65 16.35 23.64
CA GLU A 307 8.21 17.69 24.04
C GLU A 307 8.99 18.79 23.30
N LYS A 308 10.30 18.63 23.11
CA LYS A 308 11.13 19.52 22.32
C LYS A 308 10.68 19.55 20.85
N GLN A 309 10.46 18.39 20.23
CA GLN A 309 9.96 18.33 18.84
C GLN A 309 8.57 18.96 18.69
N LEU A 310 7.68 18.80 19.69
CA LEU A 310 6.37 19.49 19.70
C LEU A 310 6.53 21.00 19.84
N ALA A 311 7.46 21.45 20.70
CA ALA A 311 7.75 22.88 20.87
C ALA A 311 8.34 23.50 19.60
N GLU A 312 9.23 22.78 18.89
CA GLU A 312 9.78 23.20 17.59
C GLU A 312 8.70 23.33 16.51
N MET A 313 7.66 22.49 16.55
CA MET A 313 6.51 22.63 15.65
C MET A 313 5.64 23.86 15.97
N GLY A 314 5.79 24.45 17.14
CA GLY A 314 4.97 25.57 17.61
C GLY A 314 3.47 25.23 17.75
N PRO A 315 2.61 26.26 17.88
CA PRO A 315 1.16 26.07 17.96
C PRO A 315 0.59 25.55 16.64
N MET A 316 -0.59 24.91 16.71
CA MET A 316 -1.27 24.44 15.49
C MET A 316 -1.53 25.60 14.52
N THR A 317 -1.03 25.44 13.30
CA THR A 317 -1.23 26.40 12.21
C THR A 317 -2.69 26.43 11.75
N GLY A 318 -3.08 27.50 11.03
CA GLY A 318 -4.41 27.59 10.44
C GLY A 318 -4.71 26.45 9.45
N ALA A 319 -3.70 25.98 8.71
CA ALA A 319 -3.82 24.85 7.80
C ALA A 319 -4.05 23.52 8.55
N GLU A 320 -3.29 23.27 9.63
CA GLU A 320 -3.50 22.09 10.48
C GLU A 320 -4.91 22.06 11.09
N LYS A 321 -5.40 23.19 11.59
CA LYS A 321 -6.76 23.29 12.16
C LYS A 321 -7.84 23.01 11.12
N ARG A 322 -7.72 23.57 9.92
CA ARG A 322 -8.66 23.32 8.80
C ARG A 322 -8.61 21.86 8.37
N LEU A 323 -7.41 21.28 8.20
CA LEU A 323 -7.27 19.88 7.84
C LEU A 323 -7.85 18.95 8.92
N THR A 324 -7.64 19.27 10.20
CA THR A 324 -8.25 18.52 11.31
C THR A 324 -9.77 18.54 11.21
N ALA A 325 -10.37 19.72 10.98
CA ALA A 325 -11.82 19.84 10.83
C ALA A 325 -12.34 19.04 9.62
N ILE A 326 -11.66 19.13 8.47
CA ILE A 326 -12.00 18.35 7.27
C ILE A 326 -11.88 16.84 7.53
N ALA A 327 -10.80 16.40 8.17
CA ALA A 327 -10.56 14.98 8.46
C ALA A 327 -11.59 14.41 9.44
N VAL A 328 -11.96 15.16 10.48
CA VAL A 328 -13.01 14.76 11.42
C VAL A 328 -14.39 14.72 10.73
N ALA A 329 -14.69 15.71 9.90
CA ALA A 329 -15.93 15.72 9.12
C ALA A 329 -15.98 14.52 8.15
N LEU A 330 -14.89 14.24 7.42
CA LEU A 330 -14.78 13.04 6.55
C LEU A 330 -15.05 11.77 7.34
N LEU A 331 -14.41 11.60 8.49
CA LEU A 331 -14.60 10.41 9.32
C LEU A 331 -16.05 10.27 9.77
N ALA A 332 -16.69 11.38 10.16
CA ALA A 332 -18.11 11.37 10.53
C ALA A 332 -19.01 10.96 9.34
N PHE A 333 -18.76 11.53 8.15
CA PHE A 333 -19.50 11.13 6.95
C PHE A 333 -19.24 9.66 6.56
N TRP A 334 -18.01 9.19 6.59
CA TRP A 334 -17.72 7.78 6.30
C TRP A 334 -18.37 6.82 7.30
N ALA A 335 -18.36 7.16 8.58
CA ALA A 335 -18.96 6.33 9.62
C ALA A 335 -20.48 6.29 9.55
N THR A 336 -21.13 7.28 8.96
CA THR A 336 -22.58 7.42 8.85
C THR A 336 -23.12 7.12 7.44
N GLU A 337 -22.25 6.69 6.51
CA GLU A 337 -22.60 6.21 5.17
C GLU A 337 -23.64 5.10 5.27
N ASP A 338 -24.70 5.18 4.47
CA ASP A 338 -25.87 4.28 4.45
C ASP A 338 -26.73 4.26 5.74
N ILE A 339 -26.35 5.03 6.77
CA ILE A 339 -27.13 5.14 8.03
C ILE A 339 -27.88 6.47 8.07
N LEU A 340 -27.17 7.60 7.87
CA LEU A 340 -27.75 8.94 7.93
C LEU A 340 -27.85 9.62 6.56
N HIS A 341 -27.12 9.15 5.56
CA HIS A 341 -27.09 9.74 4.22
C HIS A 341 -26.65 8.72 3.16
N PRO A 342 -27.06 8.88 1.90
CA PRO A 342 -26.68 7.99 0.80
C PRO A 342 -25.40 8.42 0.06
N ILE A 343 -24.63 9.38 0.60
CA ILE A 343 -23.44 9.91 -0.07
C ILE A 343 -22.29 8.93 0.12
N SER A 344 -21.75 8.40 -0.99
CA SER A 344 -20.64 7.44 -0.94
C SER A 344 -19.34 8.04 -0.40
N SER A 345 -18.51 7.19 0.19
CA SER A 345 -17.17 7.57 0.67
C SER A 345 -16.34 8.24 -0.43
N ALA A 346 -16.46 7.79 -1.69
CA ALA A 346 -15.75 8.38 -2.83
C ALA A 346 -16.18 9.83 -3.06
N THR A 347 -17.49 10.07 -3.15
CA THR A 347 -18.05 11.41 -3.41
C THR A 347 -17.64 12.41 -2.35
N ILE A 348 -17.82 12.07 -1.07
CA ILE A 348 -17.50 13.00 0.02
C ILE A 348 -15.99 13.29 0.11
N THR A 349 -15.15 12.29 -0.20
CA THR A 349 -13.70 12.49 -0.20
C THR A 349 -13.25 13.41 -1.33
N ILE A 350 -13.84 13.29 -2.53
CA ILE A 350 -13.56 14.21 -3.65
C ILE A 350 -13.96 15.63 -3.28
N VAL A 351 -15.13 15.84 -2.66
CA VAL A 351 -15.57 17.16 -2.19
C VAL A 351 -14.57 17.73 -1.16
N ALA A 352 -14.11 16.91 -0.22
CA ALA A 352 -13.11 17.32 0.75
C ALA A 352 -11.78 17.71 0.08
N VAL A 353 -11.33 16.99 -0.94
CA VAL A 353 -10.13 17.35 -1.74
C VAL A 353 -10.32 18.69 -2.43
N ALA A 354 -11.49 18.95 -3.03
CA ALA A 354 -11.78 20.23 -3.64
C ALA A 354 -11.69 21.38 -2.62
N ILE A 355 -12.22 21.18 -1.41
CA ILE A 355 -12.09 22.16 -0.31
C ILE A 355 -10.62 22.34 0.08
N MET A 356 -9.85 21.26 0.22
CA MET A 356 -8.43 21.30 0.59
C MET A 356 -7.56 22.06 -0.42
N LEU A 357 -7.94 22.06 -1.69
CA LEU A 357 -7.23 22.74 -2.79
C LEU A 357 -7.74 24.17 -3.07
N THR A 358 -8.88 24.57 -2.48
CA THR A 358 -9.47 25.88 -2.74
C THR A 358 -8.57 27.02 -2.22
N PRO A 359 -8.23 28.02 -3.04
CA PRO A 359 -7.40 29.13 -2.60
C PRO A 359 -7.95 29.82 -1.36
N LYS A 360 -7.06 30.26 -0.47
CA LYS A 360 -7.32 30.97 0.82
C LYS A 360 -7.91 30.09 1.94
N ILE A 361 -8.81 29.16 1.65
CA ILE A 361 -9.43 28.27 2.64
C ILE A 361 -8.82 26.88 2.67
N GLY A 362 -8.16 26.47 1.59
CA GLY A 362 -7.50 25.18 1.48
C GLY A 362 -6.28 25.02 2.40
N VAL A 363 -5.66 23.86 2.33
CA VAL A 363 -4.53 23.46 3.17
C VAL A 363 -3.24 23.22 2.37
N MET A 364 -3.37 23.06 1.04
CA MET A 364 -2.26 22.93 0.10
C MET A 364 -2.66 23.53 -1.25
N ASP A 365 -1.69 23.93 -2.07
CA ASP A 365 -1.93 24.35 -3.45
C ASP A 365 -1.86 23.16 -4.44
N TRP A 366 -2.36 23.38 -5.65
CA TRP A 366 -2.36 22.36 -6.70
C TRP A 366 -0.95 21.93 -7.10
N LYS A 367 0.02 22.86 -7.11
CA LYS A 367 1.40 22.55 -7.49
C LYS A 367 2.02 21.57 -6.50
N TYR A 368 1.85 21.81 -5.19
CA TYR A 368 2.29 20.87 -4.16
C TYR A 368 1.62 19.51 -4.31
N ALA A 369 0.30 19.48 -4.50
CA ALA A 369 -0.43 18.23 -4.71
C ALA A 369 0.08 17.46 -5.95
N GLN A 370 0.30 18.15 -7.06
CA GLN A 370 0.80 17.56 -8.30
C GLN A 370 2.19 16.93 -8.13
N GLU A 371 3.07 17.56 -7.38
CA GLU A 371 4.45 17.10 -7.16
C GLU A 371 4.55 15.95 -6.14
N HIS A 372 3.60 15.86 -5.18
CA HIS A 372 3.71 14.94 -4.04
C HIS A 372 2.67 13.80 -4.05
N ILE A 373 1.63 13.87 -4.87
CA ILE A 373 0.72 12.73 -5.06
C ILE A 373 1.47 11.62 -5.81
N ASN A 374 1.37 10.39 -5.30
CA ASN A 374 1.92 9.23 -5.97
C ASN A 374 1.02 8.78 -7.13
N TRP A 375 1.12 9.49 -8.26
CA TRP A 375 0.38 9.20 -9.49
C TRP A 375 0.64 7.80 -10.03
N GLY A 376 1.85 7.27 -9.79
CA GLY A 376 2.21 5.92 -10.19
C GLY A 376 1.33 4.87 -9.51
N THR A 377 1.02 5.04 -8.22
CA THR A 377 0.08 4.16 -7.52
C THR A 377 -1.31 4.21 -8.16
N LEU A 378 -1.80 5.39 -8.53
CA LEU A 378 -3.11 5.55 -9.17
C LEU A 378 -3.18 4.83 -10.52
N ILE A 379 -2.14 4.95 -11.35
CA ILE A 379 -2.06 4.29 -12.66
C ILE A 379 -2.05 2.76 -12.51
N VAL A 380 -1.24 2.23 -11.59
CA VAL A 380 -1.20 0.78 -11.29
C VAL A 380 -2.55 0.27 -10.86
N PHE A 381 -3.23 1.04 -10.01
CA PHE A 381 -4.55 0.71 -9.50
C PHE A 381 -5.58 0.65 -10.63
N ALA A 382 -5.66 1.68 -11.46
CA ALA A 382 -6.59 1.75 -12.58
C ALA A 382 -6.35 0.63 -13.61
N ALA A 383 -5.08 0.39 -13.98
CA ALA A 383 -4.72 -0.70 -14.89
C ALA A 383 -5.03 -2.08 -14.31
N GLY A 384 -4.83 -2.25 -12.98
CA GLY A 384 -5.18 -3.48 -12.28
C GLY A 384 -6.68 -3.76 -12.32
N ILE A 385 -7.53 -2.75 -12.08
CA ILE A 385 -8.99 -2.88 -12.22
C ILE A 385 -9.37 -3.20 -13.68
N SER A 386 -8.77 -2.51 -14.68
CA SER A 386 -9.02 -2.83 -16.09
C SER A 386 -8.70 -4.29 -16.42
N LEU A 387 -7.53 -4.78 -16.01
CA LEU A 387 -7.12 -6.18 -16.23
C LEU A 387 -8.05 -7.17 -15.52
N GLY A 388 -8.39 -6.90 -14.25
CA GLY A 388 -9.26 -7.78 -13.48
C GLY A 388 -10.68 -7.82 -14.03
N LYS A 389 -11.23 -6.68 -14.46
CA LYS A 389 -12.51 -6.62 -15.14
C LYS A 389 -12.47 -7.40 -16.45
N PHE A 390 -11.44 -7.22 -17.24
CA PHE A 390 -11.24 -7.97 -18.49
C PHE A 390 -11.16 -9.48 -18.26
N LEU A 391 -10.48 -9.93 -17.21
CA LEU A 391 -10.43 -11.35 -16.81
C LEU A 391 -11.80 -11.92 -16.44
N LEU A 392 -12.63 -11.13 -15.73
CA LEU A 392 -13.97 -11.55 -15.32
C LEU A 392 -14.95 -11.54 -16.50
N ASP A 393 -14.98 -10.45 -17.28
CA ASP A 393 -15.90 -10.28 -18.42
C ASP A 393 -15.65 -11.32 -19.54
N THR A 394 -14.41 -11.84 -19.68
CA THR A 394 -14.05 -12.89 -20.66
C THR A 394 -14.13 -14.31 -20.11
N GLY A 395 -14.56 -14.51 -18.86
CA GLY A 395 -14.59 -15.82 -18.23
C GLY A 395 -13.19 -16.41 -17.89
N ALA A 396 -12.11 -15.68 -18.18
CA ALA A 396 -10.74 -16.14 -17.93
C ALA A 396 -10.47 -16.36 -16.43
N ALA A 397 -11.03 -15.51 -15.56
CA ALA A 397 -10.93 -15.67 -14.10
C ALA A 397 -11.67 -16.94 -13.63
N THR A 398 -12.83 -17.23 -14.18
CA THR A 398 -13.62 -18.45 -13.88
C THR A 398 -12.84 -19.69 -14.34
N TRP A 399 -12.33 -19.69 -15.57
CA TRP A 399 -11.52 -20.79 -16.07
C TRP A 399 -10.31 -21.05 -15.19
N LEU A 400 -9.57 -19.99 -14.79
CA LEU A 400 -8.40 -20.12 -13.92
C LEU A 400 -8.81 -20.65 -12.53
N SER A 401 -9.90 -20.17 -11.97
CA SER A 401 -10.45 -20.67 -10.70
C SER A 401 -10.79 -22.14 -10.77
N GLU A 402 -11.48 -22.59 -11.82
CA GLU A 402 -11.85 -24.00 -12.01
C GLU A 402 -10.62 -24.90 -12.19
N LYS A 403 -9.62 -24.48 -12.95
CA LYS A 403 -8.39 -25.25 -13.18
C LYS A 403 -7.46 -25.30 -11.98
N THR A 404 -7.52 -24.32 -11.08
CA THR A 404 -6.70 -24.27 -9.86
C THR A 404 -7.48 -24.84 -8.66
N PHE A 405 -8.51 -24.17 -8.23
CA PHE A 405 -9.28 -24.48 -7.02
C PHE A 405 -10.33 -25.56 -7.26
N GLY A 406 -10.94 -25.60 -8.44
CA GLY A 406 -11.89 -26.64 -8.82
C GLY A 406 -11.22 -28.02 -8.89
N ALA A 407 -9.98 -28.10 -9.36
CA ALA A 407 -9.20 -29.33 -9.44
C ALA A 407 -8.98 -30.01 -8.07
N ILE A 408 -8.98 -29.25 -6.98
CA ILE A 408 -8.87 -29.78 -5.60
C ILE A 408 -10.23 -29.94 -4.92
N GLY A 409 -11.35 -29.76 -5.66
CA GLY A 409 -12.70 -29.97 -5.15
C GLY A 409 -13.17 -28.91 -4.15
N LEU A 410 -12.66 -27.68 -4.25
CA LEU A 410 -12.93 -26.61 -3.27
C LEU A 410 -14.42 -26.24 -3.16
N SER A 411 -15.17 -26.34 -4.28
CA SER A 411 -16.60 -26.04 -4.32
C SER A 411 -17.46 -27.01 -3.49
N SER A 412 -16.96 -28.21 -3.20
CA SER A 412 -17.65 -29.22 -2.36
C SER A 412 -17.24 -29.18 -0.89
N MET A 413 -16.30 -28.32 -0.52
CA MET A 413 -15.79 -28.21 0.86
C MET A 413 -16.65 -27.26 1.70
N PRO A 414 -16.72 -27.46 3.03
CA PRO A 414 -17.24 -26.45 3.93
C PRO A 414 -16.53 -25.10 3.76
N ILE A 415 -17.28 -23.99 3.87
CA ILE A 415 -16.74 -22.64 3.63
C ILE A 415 -15.48 -22.34 4.47
N ILE A 416 -15.41 -22.80 5.70
CA ILE A 416 -14.24 -22.60 6.57
C ILE A 416 -13.01 -23.31 6.00
N ALA A 417 -13.16 -24.50 5.42
CA ALA A 417 -12.06 -25.22 4.77
C ALA A 417 -11.60 -24.49 3.49
N ALA A 418 -12.54 -23.96 2.71
CA ALA A 418 -12.24 -23.15 1.54
C ALA A 418 -11.48 -21.86 1.94
N ILE A 419 -11.94 -21.15 2.97
CA ILE A 419 -11.23 -19.99 3.53
C ILE A 419 -9.82 -20.39 3.98
N ALA A 420 -9.66 -21.51 4.69
CA ALA A 420 -8.37 -21.97 5.19
C ALA A 420 -7.39 -22.21 4.04
N LEU A 421 -7.77 -23.01 3.05
CA LEU A 421 -6.90 -23.37 1.92
C LEU A 421 -6.52 -22.16 1.07
N VAL A 422 -7.49 -21.31 0.72
CA VAL A 422 -7.25 -20.14 -0.12
C VAL A 422 -6.47 -19.07 0.63
N SER A 423 -6.71 -18.89 1.93
CA SER A 423 -5.91 -17.99 2.77
C SER A 423 -4.46 -18.46 2.89
N LEU A 424 -4.23 -19.76 3.04
CA LEU A 424 -2.87 -20.31 3.05
C LEU A 424 -2.16 -20.11 1.71
N PHE A 425 -2.83 -20.41 0.59
CA PHE A 425 -2.34 -20.11 -0.75
C PHE A 425 -1.99 -18.61 -0.91
N ASN A 426 -2.88 -17.72 -0.47
CA ASN A 426 -2.71 -16.27 -0.54
C ASN A 426 -1.48 -15.80 0.27
N ILE A 427 -1.27 -16.33 1.48
CA ILE A 427 -0.08 -16.03 2.30
C ILE A 427 1.21 -16.48 1.58
N LEU A 428 1.20 -17.67 0.98
CA LEU A 428 2.38 -18.20 0.29
C LEU A 428 2.71 -17.41 -0.99
N ILE A 429 1.71 -17.09 -1.81
CA ILE A 429 1.94 -16.33 -3.05
C ILE A 429 2.37 -14.90 -2.76
N HIS A 430 1.94 -14.32 -1.63
CA HIS A 430 2.37 -12.99 -1.18
C HIS A 430 3.89 -12.88 -0.99
N LEU A 431 4.59 -13.97 -0.70
CA LEU A 431 6.06 -13.97 -0.61
C LEU A 431 6.74 -13.57 -1.92
N GLY A 432 6.09 -13.80 -3.05
CA GLY A 432 6.55 -13.42 -4.38
C GLY A 432 6.19 -11.99 -4.80
N PHE A 433 5.30 -11.31 -4.06
CA PHE A 433 4.83 -9.97 -4.42
C PHE A 433 5.38 -8.91 -3.46
N ALA A 434 6.01 -7.87 -4.00
CA ALA A 434 6.45 -6.71 -3.24
C ALA A 434 5.38 -5.62 -3.10
N SER A 435 4.19 -5.84 -3.67
CA SER A 435 3.06 -4.90 -3.67
C SER A 435 1.74 -5.62 -3.41
N ALA A 436 1.15 -5.37 -2.25
CA ALA A 436 -0.19 -5.88 -1.93
C ALA A 436 -1.28 -5.35 -2.89
N THR A 437 -1.11 -4.16 -3.46
CA THR A 437 -2.02 -3.61 -4.48
C THR A 437 -1.98 -4.43 -5.77
N SER A 438 -0.78 -4.77 -6.26
CA SER A 438 -0.62 -5.62 -7.44
C SER A 438 -1.15 -7.04 -7.19
N LEU A 439 -0.91 -7.58 -5.99
CA LEU A 439 -1.45 -8.88 -5.58
C LEU A 439 -2.99 -8.87 -5.56
N ALA A 440 -3.62 -7.83 -4.99
CA ALA A 440 -5.07 -7.66 -4.99
C ALA A 440 -5.61 -7.57 -6.42
N SER A 441 -4.96 -6.79 -7.30
CA SER A 441 -5.37 -6.66 -8.70
C SER A 441 -5.31 -7.97 -9.47
N ALA A 442 -4.35 -8.86 -9.14
CA ALA A 442 -4.21 -10.15 -9.79
C ALA A 442 -5.19 -11.21 -9.24
N LEU A 443 -5.39 -11.25 -7.91
CA LEU A 443 -6.09 -12.37 -7.27
C LEU A 443 -7.55 -12.09 -6.92
N ILE A 444 -7.97 -10.87 -6.63
CA ILE A 444 -9.36 -10.60 -6.27
C ILE A 444 -10.34 -11.01 -7.37
N PRO A 445 -10.09 -10.76 -8.66
CA PRO A 445 -10.96 -11.28 -9.74
C PRO A 445 -11.09 -12.80 -9.72
N VAL A 446 -10.00 -13.52 -9.44
CA VAL A 446 -10.00 -15.00 -9.34
C VAL A 446 -10.78 -15.45 -8.09
N PHE A 447 -10.66 -14.73 -6.98
CA PHE A 447 -11.43 -15.03 -5.77
C PHE A 447 -12.93 -14.71 -5.93
N ILE A 448 -13.30 -13.68 -6.69
CA ILE A 448 -14.71 -13.41 -7.05
C ILE A 448 -15.25 -14.55 -7.92
N ALA A 449 -14.49 -14.96 -8.94
CA ALA A 449 -14.89 -16.09 -9.77
C ALA A 449 -14.99 -17.39 -8.97
N LEU A 450 -14.10 -17.65 -8.01
CA LEU A 450 -14.20 -18.77 -7.10
C LEU A 450 -15.44 -18.66 -6.20
N ALA A 451 -15.68 -17.48 -5.64
CA ALA A 451 -16.81 -17.23 -4.75
C ALA A 451 -18.16 -17.54 -5.42
N SER A 452 -18.29 -17.30 -6.73
CA SER A 452 -19.49 -17.63 -7.50
C SER A 452 -19.76 -19.14 -7.65
N THR A 453 -18.76 -19.99 -7.41
CA THR A 453 -18.88 -21.46 -7.45
C THR A 453 -19.15 -22.07 -6.07
N LEU A 454 -19.02 -21.27 -5.00
CA LEU A 454 -19.24 -21.71 -3.63
C LEU A 454 -20.72 -21.50 -3.24
N ASP A 455 -21.32 -22.48 -2.55
CA ASP A 455 -22.64 -22.31 -1.93
C ASP A 455 -22.53 -21.57 -0.59
N VAL A 456 -22.52 -20.23 -0.67
CA VAL A 456 -22.24 -19.36 0.47
C VAL A 456 -23.16 -18.13 0.51
N PRO A 457 -23.43 -17.61 1.71
CA PRO A 457 -24.26 -16.41 1.86
C PRO A 457 -23.75 -15.22 1.03
N ASN A 458 -24.67 -14.36 0.65
CA ASN A 458 -24.37 -13.10 -0.03
C ASN A 458 -23.52 -13.25 -1.31
N GLY A 459 -23.63 -14.40 -2.03
CA GLY A 459 -22.87 -14.65 -3.25
C GLY A 459 -21.36 -14.60 -3.02
N GLY A 460 -20.90 -15.02 -1.84
CA GLY A 460 -19.49 -15.10 -1.50
C GLY A 460 -18.80 -13.79 -1.15
N LEU A 461 -19.53 -12.71 -0.89
CA LEU A 461 -18.95 -11.42 -0.47
C LEU A 461 -17.99 -11.58 0.71
N GLY A 462 -18.40 -12.30 1.75
CA GLY A 462 -17.57 -12.51 2.94
C GLY A 462 -16.28 -13.27 2.63
N PHE A 463 -16.35 -14.28 1.75
CA PHE A 463 -15.16 -14.98 1.30
C PHE A 463 -14.15 -14.02 0.62
N VAL A 464 -14.60 -13.19 -0.33
CA VAL A 464 -13.74 -12.23 -1.03
C VAL A 464 -13.14 -11.21 -0.07
N ILE A 465 -13.94 -10.66 0.85
CA ILE A 465 -13.48 -9.70 1.87
C ILE A 465 -12.42 -10.32 2.77
N ILE A 466 -12.61 -11.55 3.22
CA ILE A 466 -11.63 -12.27 4.06
C ILE A 466 -10.33 -12.49 3.29
N GLN A 467 -10.39 -12.87 2.01
CA GLN A 467 -9.19 -13.01 1.19
C GLN A 467 -8.47 -11.66 1.01
N GLN A 468 -9.21 -10.56 0.90
CA GLN A 468 -8.60 -9.22 0.89
C GLN A 468 -7.90 -8.89 2.23
N PHE A 469 -8.45 -9.30 3.37
CA PHE A 469 -7.75 -9.14 4.66
C PHE A 469 -6.41 -9.87 4.66
N VAL A 470 -6.39 -11.09 4.13
CA VAL A 470 -5.16 -11.90 4.03
C VAL A 470 -4.15 -11.29 3.04
N ILE A 471 -4.58 -10.65 1.96
CA ILE A 471 -3.69 -9.89 1.05
C ILE A 471 -2.88 -8.81 1.80
N CYS A 472 -3.37 -8.32 2.92
CA CYS A 472 -2.65 -7.33 3.74
C CYS A 472 -1.54 -7.95 4.64
N PHE A 473 -1.32 -9.27 4.62
CA PHE A 473 -0.36 -9.99 5.48
C PHE A 473 1.11 -9.80 5.05
N GLY A 474 1.57 -8.58 4.98
CA GLY A 474 2.97 -8.27 4.70
C GLY A 474 3.92 -8.49 5.88
N PHE A 475 3.71 -9.54 6.73
CA PHE A 475 4.43 -9.70 8.00
C PHE A 475 5.77 -10.42 7.86
N LEU A 476 5.98 -11.25 6.82
CA LEU A 476 7.10 -12.18 6.76
C LEU A 476 8.40 -11.54 6.25
N LEU A 477 8.33 -10.72 5.21
CA LEU A 477 9.51 -10.16 4.57
C LEU A 477 9.44 -8.62 4.52
N PRO A 478 10.55 -7.91 4.70
CA PRO A 478 10.56 -6.46 4.52
C PRO A 478 10.10 -6.04 3.12
N VAL A 479 10.42 -6.82 2.10
CA VAL A 479 10.05 -6.54 0.69
C VAL A 479 8.55 -6.66 0.43
N SER A 480 7.78 -7.38 1.26
CA SER A 480 6.34 -7.62 1.03
C SER A 480 5.46 -6.37 1.09
N ALA A 481 5.96 -5.23 1.58
CA ALA A 481 5.19 -4.00 1.65
C ALA A 481 6.09 -2.74 1.66
N PRO A 482 5.67 -1.64 0.99
CA PRO A 482 6.48 -0.42 0.90
C PRO A 482 6.83 0.21 2.25
N GLN A 483 5.93 0.20 3.24
CA GLN A 483 6.19 0.70 4.59
C GLN A 483 7.28 -0.09 5.31
N ASN A 484 7.35 -1.40 5.07
CA ASN A 484 8.39 -2.26 5.63
C ASN A 484 9.75 -1.94 5.02
N MET A 485 9.79 -1.73 3.69
CA MET A 485 11.02 -1.36 2.98
C MET A 485 11.54 0.00 3.41
N LEU A 486 10.66 0.99 3.63
CA LEU A 486 11.03 2.30 4.18
C LEU A 486 11.72 2.13 5.54
N ALA A 487 11.13 1.34 6.42
CA ALA A 487 11.69 1.08 7.74
C ALA A 487 12.97 0.24 7.69
N TYR A 488 13.04 -0.75 6.82
CA TYR A 488 14.23 -1.57 6.60
C TYR A 488 15.42 -0.75 6.07
N GLY A 489 15.15 0.21 5.20
CA GLY A 489 16.14 1.14 4.67
C GLY A 489 16.84 2.02 5.71
N THR A 490 16.31 2.12 6.94
CA THR A 490 16.95 2.82 8.06
C THR A 490 18.12 2.03 8.69
N GLY A 491 18.22 0.73 8.43
CA GLY A 491 19.20 -0.15 9.08
C GLY A 491 18.84 -0.54 10.52
N ALA A 492 17.67 -0.13 11.03
CA ALA A 492 17.27 -0.36 12.42
C ALA A 492 17.06 -1.85 12.78
N PHE A 493 16.87 -2.71 11.81
CA PHE A 493 16.68 -4.14 12.00
C PHE A 493 17.17 -4.95 10.80
N THR A 494 17.38 -6.23 11.02
CA THR A 494 17.75 -7.21 9.97
C THR A 494 16.51 -7.95 9.47
N SER A 495 16.58 -8.49 8.23
CA SER A 495 15.53 -9.37 7.69
C SER A 495 15.27 -10.58 8.60
N LYS A 496 16.31 -11.10 9.29
CA LYS A 496 16.17 -12.21 10.23
C LYS A 496 15.32 -11.83 11.46
N GLN A 497 15.52 -10.62 12.00
CA GLN A 497 14.70 -10.11 13.12
C GLN A 497 13.25 -9.89 12.68
N PHE A 498 13.04 -9.34 11.49
CA PHE A 498 11.71 -9.15 10.91
C PHE A 498 10.99 -10.48 10.72
N LEU A 499 11.65 -11.48 10.13
CA LEU A 499 11.09 -12.82 9.93
C LEU A 499 10.79 -13.53 11.25
N ARG A 500 11.67 -13.40 12.26
CA ARG A 500 11.47 -14.00 13.59
C ARG A 500 10.19 -13.50 14.27
N THR A 501 9.84 -12.25 14.06
CA THR A 501 8.58 -11.68 14.57
C THR A 501 7.41 -11.93 13.61
N GLY A 502 7.67 -11.94 12.32
CA GLY A 502 6.67 -12.10 11.27
C GLY A 502 6.04 -13.49 11.21
N ILE A 503 6.83 -14.56 11.44
CA ILE A 503 6.31 -15.94 11.43
C ILE A 503 5.20 -16.14 12.47
N PRO A 504 5.42 -15.87 13.78
CA PRO A 504 4.35 -16.02 14.76
C PRO A 504 3.17 -15.09 14.50
N LEU A 505 3.39 -13.86 14.04
CA LEU A 505 2.30 -12.95 13.66
C LEU A 505 1.46 -13.48 12.49
N THR A 506 2.10 -14.06 11.47
CA THR A 506 1.38 -14.67 10.35
C THR A 506 0.55 -15.87 10.80
N ILE A 507 1.12 -16.74 11.63
CA ILE A 507 0.41 -17.92 12.16
C ILE A 507 -0.78 -17.48 13.01
N ILE A 508 -0.58 -16.56 13.95
CA ILE A 508 -1.66 -16.04 14.80
C ILE A 508 -2.72 -15.36 13.94
N GLY A 509 -2.32 -14.52 12.99
CA GLY A 509 -3.24 -13.83 12.08
C GLY A 509 -4.08 -14.79 11.26
N TYR A 510 -3.47 -15.85 10.72
CA TYR A 510 -4.17 -16.90 9.98
C TYR A 510 -5.16 -17.67 10.89
N LEU A 511 -4.73 -18.07 12.09
CA LEU A 511 -5.62 -18.75 13.04
C LEU A 511 -6.79 -17.85 13.49
N LEU A 512 -6.55 -16.55 13.66
CA LEU A 512 -7.61 -15.58 13.95
C LEU A 512 -8.59 -15.40 12.78
N ILE A 513 -8.13 -15.46 11.52
CA ILE A 513 -9.02 -15.50 10.35
C ILE A 513 -9.98 -16.70 10.46
N LEU A 514 -9.46 -17.89 10.73
CA LEU A 514 -10.28 -19.11 10.85
C LEU A 514 -11.21 -19.07 12.07
N LEU A 515 -10.72 -18.58 13.20
CA LEU A 515 -11.53 -18.42 14.40
C LEU A 515 -12.71 -17.46 14.17
N LEU A 516 -12.44 -16.29 13.58
CA LEU A 516 -13.47 -15.30 13.30
C LEU A 516 -14.44 -15.77 12.21
N ALA A 517 -13.96 -16.51 11.22
CA ALA A 517 -14.83 -17.13 10.21
C ALA A 517 -15.78 -18.16 10.84
N ALA A 518 -15.30 -18.95 11.81
CA ALA A 518 -16.11 -19.94 12.50
C ALA A 518 -17.04 -19.34 13.59
N THR A 519 -16.82 -18.11 14.00
CA THR A 519 -17.54 -17.47 15.13
C THR A 519 -18.16 -16.15 14.72
N TYR A 520 -17.45 -15.06 14.91
CA TYR A 520 -17.96 -13.69 14.77
C TYR A 520 -18.52 -13.40 13.37
N TRP A 521 -17.77 -13.70 12.29
CA TRP A 521 -18.22 -13.45 10.92
C TRP A 521 -19.39 -14.33 10.51
N HIS A 522 -19.46 -15.56 11.03
CA HIS A 522 -20.62 -16.42 10.87
C HIS A 522 -21.85 -15.86 11.61
N TRP A 523 -21.70 -15.39 12.86
CA TRP A 523 -22.80 -14.85 13.66
C TRP A 523 -23.40 -13.57 13.07
N ILE A 524 -22.58 -12.73 12.43
CA ILE A 524 -23.07 -11.50 11.77
C ILE A 524 -23.49 -11.72 10.31
N GLY A 525 -23.50 -12.97 9.81
CA GLY A 525 -23.96 -13.33 8.46
C GLY A 525 -23.01 -12.89 7.34
N LEU A 526 -21.72 -12.72 7.63
CA LEU A 526 -20.73 -12.41 6.61
C LEU A 526 -20.31 -13.67 5.85
N VAL A 527 -20.19 -14.83 6.53
CA VAL A 527 -19.89 -16.17 6.00
C VAL A 527 -20.82 -17.22 6.56
#